data_9c07ee099f6b8da97c4d56ff1e98004e
#
_entry.id   9c07ee099f6b8da97c4d56ff1e98004e
#
_cell.length_a   1.000
_cell.length_b   1.000
_cell.length_c   1.000
_cell.angle_alpha   90.00
_cell.angle_beta   90.00
_cell.angle_gamma   90.00
#
_symmetry.space_group_name_H-M   'P 1'
#
loop_
_entity.id
_entity.type
_entity.pdbx_description
1 polymer ?
#
loop_
_entity_poly.entity_id
_entity_poly.type
_entity_poly.pdbx_seq_one_letter_code
_entity_poly.pdbx_strand_id
1 'polypeptide(L)'
;MKKIFLLTTAFVSLVTVLSAQYKYEFTVVKENPATAVKNQARTGTCWCFATISFLESELLRMGKGEHDLSEMYIVRHNYNRRIADNYLRRGKGNVNPGSLSHMCTYAVKHFGLIPEEAYPGINYDSPTHNHTELSNYVKLLSAEAVKNKKRIPAELQEGLFDAFLGKVPETFVYQGKEYTPQSFAASLGLNMDDYVEITSFSHHPFYEQIILEVPDNWDFGKHYNVPLDDMMAIIDNAIEKGYTVAWDGDISEPSYDFNKNSIALNCKDTIKNRELKNRVKELPVTQESRQADFENFTTVDDHLEHITGIAKDQEGVKYYITKNSWGLGRNGTGYHNMSENYVKAKTIGIMVHKNSIPKEIRAKLKIK
;
A
#
# COMPACT_ATOMS: atom_id res chain seq x y z
N MET A 1 -47.82 64.22 43.28
CA MET A 1 -47.76 63.30 42.07
C MET A 1 -46.34 62.85 41.89
N LYS A 2 -46.03 61.63 42.31
CA LYS A 2 -44.66 61.01 42.14
C LYS A 2 -44.73 60.16 40.92
N LYS A 3 -43.90 60.47 39.89
CA LYS A 3 -43.72 59.60 38.69
C LYS A 3 -42.71 58.55 39.02
N ILE A 4 -43.14 57.30 38.92
CA ILE A 4 -42.30 56.13 39.00
C ILE A 4 -41.80 55.86 37.60
N PHE A 5 -40.46 55.87 37.36
CA PHE A 5 -39.80 55.42 36.17
C PHE A 5 -39.49 53.95 36.33
N LEU A 6 -40.08 53.07 35.48
CA LEU A 6 -39.74 51.70 35.37
C LEU A 6 -38.56 51.57 34.42
N LEU A 7 -37.39 51.14 34.89
CA LEU A 7 -36.26 50.76 34.06
C LEU A 7 -36.43 49.29 33.68
N THR A 8 -36.76 49.01 32.45
CA THR A 8 -36.70 47.63 31.89
C THR A 8 -35.29 47.34 31.43
N THR A 9 -34.58 46.54 32.19
CA THR A 9 -33.26 45.99 31.83
C THR A 9 -33.47 44.79 30.87
N ALA A 10 -33.17 44.97 29.60
CA ALA A 10 -33.15 43.90 28.64
C ALA A 10 -31.87 43.09 28.85
N PHE A 11 -32.00 41.82 29.27
CA PHE A 11 -30.93 40.86 29.35
C PHE A 11 -30.71 40.29 27.95
N VAL A 12 -29.68 40.73 27.23
CA VAL A 12 -29.22 40.10 26.01
C VAL A 12 -28.33 38.94 26.39
N SER A 13 -28.86 37.72 26.38
CA SER A 13 -28.08 36.51 26.52
C SER A 13 -27.23 36.31 25.27
N LEU A 14 -25.96 36.63 25.38
CA LEU A 14 -24.94 36.29 24.36
C LEU A 14 -24.71 34.77 24.41
N VAL A 15 -25.38 34.05 23.53
CA VAL A 15 -25.05 32.60 23.31
C VAL A 15 -23.73 32.59 22.55
N THR A 16 -22.63 32.50 23.28
CA THR A 16 -21.34 32.10 22.69
C THR A 16 -21.44 30.65 22.28
N VAL A 17 -21.64 30.40 20.99
CA VAL A 17 -21.40 29.09 20.40
C VAL A 17 -19.89 28.89 20.47
N LEU A 18 -19.42 28.20 21.54
CA LEU A 18 -18.10 27.60 21.51
C LEU A 18 -18.12 26.58 20.39
N SER A 19 -17.57 26.93 19.25
CA SER A 19 -17.14 25.94 18.27
C SER A 19 -16.03 25.15 18.95
N ALA A 20 -16.39 24.03 19.59
CA ALA A 20 -15.42 23.06 20.06
C ALA A 20 -14.57 22.69 18.84
N GLN A 21 -13.24 22.90 18.94
CA GLN A 21 -12.31 22.41 17.94
C GLN A 21 -12.29 20.90 18.09
N TYR A 22 -13.04 20.20 17.24
CA TYR A 22 -13.10 18.74 17.28
C TYR A 22 -11.81 18.17 16.72
N LYS A 23 -10.97 17.65 17.60
CA LYS A 23 -9.91 16.72 17.21
C LYS A 23 -10.57 15.41 16.78
N TYR A 24 -10.03 14.75 15.76
CA TYR A 24 -10.49 13.39 15.42
C TYR A 24 -10.18 12.43 16.58
N GLU A 25 -11.20 11.69 17.00
CA GLU A 25 -11.11 10.63 18.00
C GLU A 25 -11.64 9.36 17.38
N PHE A 26 -10.84 8.30 17.37
CA PHE A 26 -11.17 7.07 16.71
C PHE A 26 -11.49 5.96 17.69
N THR A 27 -12.57 5.24 17.43
CA THR A 27 -12.92 3.97 18.09
C THR A 27 -12.66 2.84 17.11
N VAL A 28 -11.79 1.91 17.47
CA VAL A 28 -11.52 0.71 16.68
C VAL A 28 -12.76 -0.18 16.66
N VAL A 29 -13.25 -0.48 15.47
CA VAL A 29 -14.37 -1.42 15.27
C VAL A 29 -13.86 -2.84 15.10
N LYS A 30 -12.83 -2.99 14.29
CA LYS A 30 -12.16 -4.26 14.02
C LYS A 30 -10.73 -4.00 13.59
N GLU A 31 -9.80 -4.77 14.13
CA GLU A 31 -8.41 -4.76 13.71
C GLU A 31 -7.88 -6.19 13.66
N ASN A 32 -7.20 -6.51 12.58
CA ASN A 32 -6.59 -7.81 12.36
C ASN A 32 -5.09 -7.75 12.65
N PRO A 33 -4.49 -8.83 13.14
CA PRO A 33 -3.07 -8.83 13.49
C PRO A 33 -2.16 -8.49 12.31
N ALA A 34 -1.16 -7.68 12.57
CA ALA A 34 -0.07 -7.37 11.65
C ALA A 34 1.26 -7.35 12.40
N THR A 35 2.33 -7.62 11.69
CA THR A 35 3.72 -7.60 12.20
C THR A 35 4.16 -6.17 12.52
N ALA A 36 5.36 -6.01 13.08
CA ALA A 36 5.94 -4.70 13.37
C ALA A 36 6.02 -3.80 12.13
N VAL A 37 5.96 -2.48 12.35
CA VAL A 37 6.10 -1.49 11.27
C VAL A 37 7.57 -1.42 10.83
N LYS A 38 7.82 -1.60 9.54
CA LYS A 38 9.12 -1.49 8.91
C LYS A 38 9.35 -0.10 8.28
N ASN A 39 10.57 0.16 7.83
CA ASN A 39 10.93 1.43 7.21
C ASN A 39 11.65 1.20 5.88
N GLN A 40 10.97 1.46 4.77
CA GLN A 40 11.57 1.41 3.43
C GLN A 40 12.63 2.48 3.22
N ALA A 41 12.65 3.53 4.02
CA ALA A 41 13.56 4.66 3.98
C ALA A 41 13.70 5.27 2.56
N ARG A 42 14.91 5.32 1.99
CA ARG A 42 15.18 5.95 0.68
C ARG A 42 15.14 4.93 -0.46
N THR A 43 14.00 4.25 -0.59
CA THR A 43 13.76 3.32 -1.71
C THR A 43 12.40 3.59 -2.33
N GLY A 44 12.19 3.23 -3.55
CA GLY A 44 10.86 3.23 -4.20
C GLY A 44 10.24 1.82 -4.11
N THR A 45 10.22 1.23 -2.91
CA THR A 45 9.84 -0.18 -2.73
C THR A 45 8.66 -0.37 -1.79
N CYS A 46 7.82 0.67 -1.61
CA CYS A 46 6.58 0.63 -0.83
C CYS A 46 5.71 -0.58 -1.19
N TRP A 47 5.61 -0.90 -2.48
CA TRP A 47 4.88 -2.05 -2.99
C TRP A 47 5.31 -3.37 -2.34
N CYS A 48 6.62 -3.54 -2.10
CA CYS A 48 7.15 -4.74 -1.50
C CYS A 48 6.89 -4.76 0.01
N PHE A 49 7.15 -3.65 0.72
CA PHE A 49 6.89 -3.53 2.15
C PHE A 49 5.42 -3.73 2.51
N ALA A 50 4.51 -3.12 1.76
CA ALA A 50 3.07 -3.26 1.98
C ALA A 50 2.60 -4.70 1.72
N THR A 51 3.03 -5.31 0.61
CA THR A 51 2.61 -6.66 0.24
C THR A 51 3.23 -7.72 1.15
N ILE A 52 4.50 -7.59 1.55
CA ILE A 52 5.13 -8.49 2.52
C ILE A 52 4.41 -8.39 3.87
N SER A 53 4.13 -7.17 4.36
CA SER A 53 3.33 -6.97 5.58
C SER A 53 1.96 -7.65 5.50
N PHE A 54 1.30 -7.59 4.34
CA PHE A 54 0.05 -8.31 4.08
C PHE A 54 0.24 -9.84 4.13
N LEU A 55 1.29 -10.40 3.52
CA LEU A 55 1.58 -11.84 3.55
C LEU A 55 1.98 -12.31 4.96
N GLU A 56 2.70 -11.51 5.73
CA GLU A 56 3.00 -11.77 7.14
C GLU A 56 1.72 -11.82 7.99
N SER A 57 0.75 -10.95 7.73
CA SER A 57 -0.57 -11.01 8.38
C SER A 57 -1.36 -12.25 7.98
N GLU A 58 -1.23 -12.73 6.74
CA GLU A 58 -1.80 -14.00 6.32
C GLU A 58 -1.20 -15.19 7.10
N LEU A 59 0.11 -15.17 7.37
CA LEU A 59 0.76 -16.18 8.20
C LEU A 59 0.22 -16.15 9.64
N LEU A 60 0.04 -14.96 10.23
CA LEU A 60 -0.60 -14.82 11.54
C LEU A 60 -2.03 -15.37 11.53
N ARG A 61 -2.84 -15.02 10.52
CA ARG A 61 -4.22 -15.53 10.34
C ARG A 61 -4.27 -17.05 10.19
N MET A 62 -3.30 -17.64 9.51
CA MET A 62 -3.18 -19.09 9.31
C MET A 62 -2.66 -19.82 10.55
N GLY A 63 -2.31 -19.12 11.62
CA GLY A 63 -1.71 -19.71 12.84
C GLY A 63 -0.29 -20.22 12.65
N LYS A 64 0.43 -19.66 11.67
CA LYS A 64 1.84 -20.02 11.40
C LYS A 64 2.84 -19.30 12.31
N GLY A 65 2.37 -18.34 13.11
CA GLY A 65 3.20 -17.48 13.94
C GLY A 65 3.66 -16.22 13.22
N GLU A 66 4.46 -15.44 13.93
CA GLU A 66 5.05 -14.21 13.40
C GLU A 66 6.33 -14.54 12.63
N HIS A 67 6.41 -14.03 11.42
CA HIS A 67 7.57 -14.13 10.54
C HIS A 67 7.94 -12.74 10.06
N ASP A 68 9.21 -12.44 10.03
CA ASP A 68 9.81 -11.24 9.45
C ASP A 68 10.48 -11.63 8.14
N LEU A 69 9.84 -11.28 7.00
CA LEU A 69 10.25 -11.71 5.66
C LEU A 69 11.05 -10.61 4.98
N SER A 70 12.10 -10.98 4.22
CA SER A 70 12.96 -10.04 3.52
C SER A 70 12.27 -9.42 2.31
N GLU A 71 12.02 -8.13 2.35
CA GLU A 71 11.59 -7.35 1.20
C GLU A 71 12.69 -7.25 0.15
N MET A 72 13.93 -7.12 0.59
CA MET A 72 15.06 -6.90 -0.33
C MET A 72 15.39 -8.10 -1.19
N TYR A 73 15.05 -9.30 -0.73
CA TYR A 73 15.11 -10.49 -1.56
C TYR A 73 14.17 -10.40 -2.77
N ILE A 74 12.94 -10.00 -2.54
CA ILE A 74 11.94 -9.78 -3.59
C ILE A 74 12.33 -8.62 -4.52
N VAL A 75 12.79 -7.50 -3.94
CA VAL A 75 13.24 -6.31 -4.67
C VAL A 75 14.40 -6.63 -5.61
N ARG A 76 15.38 -7.45 -5.18
CA ARG A 76 16.47 -7.92 -6.04
C ARG A 76 15.94 -8.62 -7.30
N HIS A 77 14.99 -9.53 -7.13
CA HIS A 77 14.36 -10.23 -8.26
C HIS A 77 13.56 -9.30 -9.16
N ASN A 78 12.90 -8.28 -8.61
CA ASN A 78 12.22 -7.26 -9.39
C ASN A 78 13.21 -6.47 -10.28
N TYR A 79 14.33 -6.00 -9.73
CA TYR A 79 15.37 -5.33 -10.52
C TYR A 79 15.90 -6.23 -11.66
N ASN A 80 16.19 -7.49 -11.38
CA ASN A 80 16.64 -8.46 -12.38
C ASN A 80 15.63 -8.59 -13.53
N ARG A 81 14.35 -8.74 -13.21
CA ARG A 81 13.27 -8.85 -14.21
C ARG A 81 13.13 -7.57 -15.04
N ARG A 82 13.18 -6.40 -14.40
CA ARG A 82 13.05 -5.09 -15.08
C ARG A 82 14.18 -4.83 -16.09
N ILE A 83 15.41 -5.16 -15.74
CA ILE A 83 16.55 -5.05 -16.66
C ILE A 83 16.32 -5.94 -17.90
N ALA A 84 15.88 -7.18 -17.68
CA ALA A 84 15.61 -8.12 -18.76
C ALA A 84 14.44 -7.67 -19.64
N ASP A 85 13.34 -7.18 -19.04
CA ASP A 85 12.17 -6.66 -19.75
C ASP A 85 12.54 -5.43 -20.60
N ASN A 86 13.23 -4.45 -20.00
CA ASN A 86 13.66 -3.25 -20.72
C ASN A 86 14.55 -3.57 -21.92
N TYR A 87 15.48 -4.54 -21.77
CA TYR A 87 16.30 -5.00 -22.90
C TYR A 87 15.47 -5.57 -24.03
N LEU A 88 14.53 -6.49 -23.72
CA LEU A 88 13.66 -7.12 -24.71
C LEU A 88 12.71 -6.11 -25.38
N ARG A 89 12.27 -5.09 -24.64
CA ARG A 89 11.48 -3.96 -25.16
C ARG A 89 12.32 -2.87 -25.83
N ARG A 90 13.61 -3.13 -26.02
CA ARG A 90 14.51 -2.20 -26.73
C ARG A 90 14.59 -0.82 -26.07
N GLY A 91 14.60 -0.78 -24.75
CA GLY A 91 14.68 0.45 -23.95
C GLY A 91 13.33 1.14 -23.70
N LYS A 92 12.21 0.52 -24.04
CA LYS A 92 10.85 1.04 -23.78
C LYS A 92 10.20 0.43 -22.52
N GLY A 93 10.93 -0.34 -21.74
CA GLY A 93 10.48 -0.85 -20.46
C GLY A 93 10.67 0.17 -19.33
N ASN A 94 10.01 -0.07 -18.22
CA ASN A 94 10.17 0.75 -17.00
C ASN A 94 11.22 0.11 -16.08
N VAL A 95 12.32 0.81 -15.77
CA VAL A 95 13.40 0.36 -14.86
C VAL A 95 13.44 1.15 -13.55
N ASN A 96 12.38 1.87 -13.22
CA ASN A 96 12.21 2.51 -11.92
C ASN A 96 12.00 1.46 -10.81
N PRO A 97 12.22 1.79 -9.52
CA PRO A 97 12.09 0.81 -8.43
C PRO A 97 10.65 0.43 -8.07
N GLY A 98 9.65 1.26 -8.42
CA GLY A 98 8.22 1.03 -8.12
C GLY A 98 7.66 -0.21 -8.82
N SER A 99 6.63 -0.83 -8.27
CA SER A 99 5.90 -1.97 -8.83
C SER A 99 4.56 -2.14 -8.11
N LEU A 100 3.80 -3.18 -8.45
CA LEU A 100 2.54 -3.52 -7.81
C LEU A 100 2.63 -4.84 -7.01
N SER A 101 1.60 -5.15 -6.23
CA SER A 101 1.59 -6.29 -5.30
C SER A 101 1.81 -7.64 -5.98
N HIS A 102 1.32 -7.85 -7.20
CA HIS A 102 1.51 -9.12 -7.93
C HIS A 102 2.99 -9.46 -8.19
N MET A 103 3.88 -8.47 -8.16
CA MET A 103 5.31 -8.72 -8.28
C MET A 103 5.84 -9.51 -7.08
N CYS A 104 5.32 -9.26 -5.86
CA CYS A 104 5.68 -10.06 -4.68
C CYS A 104 5.19 -11.49 -4.83
N THR A 105 3.93 -11.70 -5.17
CA THR A 105 3.38 -13.06 -5.33
C THR A 105 4.08 -13.81 -6.46
N TYR A 106 4.41 -13.13 -7.56
CA TYR A 106 5.25 -13.72 -8.61
C TYR A 106 6.61 -14.13 -8.09
N ALA A 107 7.31 -13.27 -7.37
CA ALA A 107 8.65 -13.55 -6.90
C ALA A 107 8.66 -14.69 -5.87
N VAL A 108 7.72 -14.71 -4.92
CA VAL A 108 7.56 -15.82 -3.96
C VAL A 108 7.32 -17.14 -4.68
N LYS A 109 6.44 -17.16 -5.68
CA LYS A 109 6.11 -18.37 -6.45
C LYS A 109 7.31 -18.94 -7.20
N HIS A 110 8.16 -18.07 -7.76
CA HIS A 110 9.26 -18.49 -8.64
C HIS A 110 10.63 -18.59 -7.96
N PHE A 111 10.86 -17.78 -6.91
CA PHE A 111 12.17 -17.69 -6.27
C PHE A 111 12.14 -18.12 -4.79
N GLY A 112 10.97 -18.21 -4.18
CA GLY A 112 10.81 -18.53 -2.76
C GLY A 112 10.86 -17.29 -1.86
N LEU A 113 11.19 -17.51 -0.58
CA LEU A 113 11.28 -16.49 0.48
C LEU A 113 12.52 -16.69 1.32
N ILE A 114 13.02 -15.63 1.92
CA ILE A 114 14.07 -15.62 2.93
C ILE A 114 13.59 -14.77 4.12
N PRO A 115 13.86 -15.13 5.39
CA PRO A 115 13.59 -14.26 6.52
C PRO A 115 14.54 -13.06 6.51
N GLU A 116 14.09 -11.92 7.04
CA GLU A 116 14.85 -10.66 7.11
C GLU A 116 16.21 -10.85 7.78
N GLU A 117 16.28 -11.62 8.88
CA GLU A 117 17.54 -11.89 9.60
C GLU A 117 18.62 -12.57 8.74
N ALA A 118 18.20 -13.33 7.70
CA ALA A 118 19.15 -14.03 6.80
C ALA A 118 19.52 -13.17 5.57
N TYR A 119 18.70 -12.19 5.22
CA TYR A 119 18.96 -11.29 4.08
C TYR A 119 18.33 -9.92 4.28
N PRO A 120 18.92 -9.03 5.08
CA PRO A 120 18.40 -7.67 5.30
C PRO A 120 18.55 -6.75 4.09
N GLY A 121 19.34 -7.12 3.08
CA GLY A 121 19.53 -6.34 1.86
C GLY A 121 20.19 -4.99 2.07
N ILE A 122 21.09 -4.89 3.06
CA ILE A 122 21.91 -3.70 3.33
C ILE A 122 23.37 -4.13 3.34
N ASN A 123 24.14 -3.71 2.34
CA ASN A 123 25.57 -3.99 2.25
C ASN A 123 26.37 -2.71 1.93
N TYR A 124 26.03 -1.63 2.64
CA TYR A 124 26.67 -0.32 2.54
C TYR A 124 26.67 0.35 3.92
N ASP A 125 27.45 1.40 4.08
CA ASP A 125 27.62 2.10 5.36
C ASP A 125 26.38 2.98 5.68
N SER A 126 25.27 2.33 6.00
CA SER A 126 24.03 2.96 6.47
C SER A 126 23.18 1.93 7.23
N PRO A 127 22.57 2.31 8.35
CA PRO A 127 21.66 1.43 9.09
C PRO A 127 20.25 1.33 8.45
N THR A 128 19.99 2.07 7.38
CA THR A 128 18.69 2.12 6.71
C THR A 128 18.84 1.94 5.20
N HIS A 129 17.80 1.44 4.55
CA HIS A 129 17.79 1.27 3.10
C HIS A 129 18.02 2.57 2.34
N ASN A 130 18.87 2.52 1.32
CA ASN A 130 19.12 3.62 0.41
C ASN A 130 19.47 3.10 -0.99
N HIS A 131 18.51 3.14 -1.89
CA HIS A 131 18.66 2.67 -3.27
C HIS A 131 18.95 3.80 -4.28
N THR A 132 19.23 5.01 -3.82
CA THR A 132 19.48 6.14 -4.73
C THR A 132 20.56 5.82 -5.76
N GLU A 133 21.69 5.31 -5.28
CA GLU A 133 22.83 4.96 -6.14
C GLU A 133 22.58 3.67 -6.93
N LEU A 134 22.07 2.63 -6.27
CA LEU A 134 21.70 1.36 -6.92
C LEU A 134 20.75 1.60 -8.10
N SER A 135 19.69 2.39 -7.90
CA SER A 135 18.71 2.70 -8.95
C SER A 135 19.34 3.41 -10.14
N ASN A 136 20.34 4.29 -9.90
CA ASN A 136 21.07 4.95 -10.97
C ASN A 136 21.93 3.95 -11.77
N TYR A 137 22.64 3.03 -11.09
CA TYR A 137 23.43 1.99 -11.78
C TYR A 137 22.54 1.04 -12.57
N VAL A 138 21.37 0.64 -12.04
CA VAL A 138 20.39 -0.18 -12.75
C VAL A 138 19.97 0.51 -14.06
N LYS A 139 19.64 1.80 -14.01
CA LYS A 139 19.27 2.60 -15.20
C LYS A 139 20.42 2.67 -16.21
N LEU A 140 21.63 2.97 -15.76
CA LEU A 140 22.81 3.09 -16.63
C LEU A 140 23.15 1.75 -17.31
N LEU A 141 23.21 0.66 -16.55
CA LEU A 141 23.50 -0.67 -17.10
C LEU A 141 22.43 -1.12 -18.08
N SER A 142 21.16 -0.89 -17.75
CA SER A 142 20.04 -1.25 -18.61
C SER A 142 20.08 -0.46 -19.93
N ALA A 143 20.38 0.83 -19.89
CA ALA A 143 20.54 1.67 -21.08
C ALA A 143 21.72 1.23 -21.96
N GLU A 144 22.87 0.90 -21.36
CA GLU A 144 24.05 0.45 -22.07
C GLU A 144 23.84 -0.92 -22.75
N ALA A 145 23.10 -1.84 -22.08
CA ALA A 145 22.73 -3.12 -22.69
C ALA A 145 21.91 -2.92 -23.97
N VAL A 146 20.93 -2.00 -23.95
CA VAL A 146 20.08 -1.68 -25.11
C VAL A 146 20.91 -1.04 -26.21
N LYS A 147 21.76 -0.06 -25.89
CA LYS A 147 22.62 0.65 -26.85
C LYS A 147 23.54 -0.32 -27.58
N ASN A 148 24.16 -1.23 -26.84
CA ASN A 148 25.11 -2.21 -27.40
C ASN A 148 24.41 -3.45 -27.99
N LYS A 149 23.07 -3.55 -27.90
CA LYS A 149 22.29 -4.71 -28.34
C LYS A 149 22.82 -6.02 -27.75
N LYS A 150 23.31 -5.97 -26.52
CA LYS A 150 23.89 -7.10 -25.79
C LYS A 150 23.42 -7.08 -24.35
N ARG A 151 22.96 -8.24 -23.85
CA ARG A 151 22.57 -8.38 -22.42
C ARG A 151 23.76 -8.12 -21.52
N ILE A 152 23.50 -7.58 -20.34
CA ILE A 152 24.50 -7.47 -19.28
C ILE A 152 24.95 -8.88 -18.91
N PRO A 153 26.28 -9.15 -18.79
CA PRO A 153 26.75 -10.43 -18.23
C PRO A 153 26.13 -10.67 -16.83
N ALA A 154 25.73 -11.91 -16.58
CA ALA A 154 25.05 -12.26 -15.32
C ALA A 154 25.92 -11.93 -14.10
N GLU A 155 27.23 -12.22 -14.18
CA GLU A 155 28.19 -11.96 -13.11
C GLU A 155 28.32 -10.47 -12.79
N LEU A 156 28.24 -9.60 -13.78
CA LEU A 156 28.27 -8.14 -13.58
C LEU A 156 26.96 -7.66 -12.93
N GLN A 157 25.82 -8.16 -13.38
CA GLN A 157 24.50 -7.79 -12.85
C GLN A 157 24.35 -8.28 -11.40
N GLU A 158 24.66 -9.53 -11.12
CA GLU A 158 24.63 -10.07 -9.77
C GLU A 158 25.66 -9.41 -8.85
N GLY A 159 26.89 -9.13 -9.35
CA GLY A 159 27.90 -8.40 -8.62
C GLY A 159 27.48 -6.97 -8.21
N LEU A 160 26.69 -6.27 -9.05
CA LEU A 160 26.11 -5.00 -8.67
C LEU A 160 25.14 -5.18 -7.48
N PHE A 161 24.23 -6.15 -7.55
CA PHE A 161 23.29 -6.38 -6.47
C PHE A 161 23.97 -6.87 -5.20
N ASP A 162 24.99 -7.73 -5.31
CA ASP A 162 25.80 -8.18 -4.17
C ASP A 162 26.50 -7.00 -3.46
N ALA A 163 26.97 -6.02 -4.23
CA ALA A 163 27.64 -4.83 -3.67
C ALA A 163 26.70 -3.97 -2.84
N PHE A 164 25.41 -3.87 -3.20
CA PHE A 164 24.44 -3.03 -2.52
C PHE A 164 23.55 -3.78 -1.55
N LEU A 165 23.08 -4.98 -1.93
CA LEU A 165 22.08 -5.74 -1.17
C LEU A 165 22.68 -6.92 -0.42
N GLY A 166 23.95 -7.24 -0.64
CA GLY A 166 24.60 -8.43 -0.13
C GLY A 166 24.35 -9.66 -0.98
N LYS A 167 25.17 -10.68 -0.76
CA LYS A 167 25.05 -11.95 -1.46
C LYS A 167 23.86 -12.76 -0.92
N VAL A 168 23.02 -13.25 -1.81
CA VAL A 168 21.92 -14.13 -1.44
C VAL A 168 22.47 -15.47 -0.95
N PRO A 169 22.12 -15.94 0.26
CA PRO A 169 22.54 -17.27 0.73
C PRO A 169 21.81 -18.38 -0.05
N GLU A 170 22.55 -19.43 -0.43
CA GLU A 170 21.94 -20.63 -1.03
C GLU A 170 21.12 -21.40 -0.02
N THR A 171 21.60 -21.48 1.23
CA THR A 171 20.91 -22.05 2.39
C THR A 171 21.07 -21.11 3.58
N PHE A 172 20.14 -21.18 4.51
CA PHE A 172 20.16 -20.42 5.77
C PHE A 172 19.49 -21.23 6.89
N VAL A 173 19.86 -20.94 8.14
CA VAL A 173 19.22 -21.52 9.32
C VAL A 173 18.17 -20.53 9.85
N TYR A 174 16.95 -21.00 10.02
CA TYR A 174 15.86 -20.24 10.62
C TYR A 174 15.14 -21.10 11.66
N GLN A 175 15.00 -20.61 12.87
CA GLN A 175 14.39 -21.34 14.00
C GLN A 175 14.97 -22.74 14.19
N GLY A 176 16.31 -22.87 14.04
CA GLY A 176 17.05 -24.10 14.25
C GLY A 176 16.98 -25.15 13.12
N LYS A 177 16.38 -24.79 12.00
CA LYS A 177 16.28 -25.66 10.82
C LYS A 177 16.90 -25.00 9.59
N GLU A 178 17.62 -25.78 8.78
CA GLU A 178 18.20 -25.33 7.52
C GLU A 178 17.16 -25.33 6.39
N TYR A 179 17.19 -24.27 5.57
CA TYR A 179 16.30 -24.08 4.46
C TYR A 179 17.03 -23.52 3.23
N THR A 180 16.51 -23.81 2.05
CA THR A 180 16.68 -22.99 0.85
C THR A 180 15.52 -21.99 0.76
N PRO A 181 15.60 -20.92 -0.04
CA PRO A 181 14.48 -20.00 -0.23
C PRO A 181 13.17 -20.70 -0.62
N GLN A 182 13.24 -21.70 -1.49
CA GLN A 182 12.07 -22.45 -1.96
C GLN A 182 11.50 -23.34 -0.85
N SER A 183 12.35 -24.05 -0.11
CA SER A 183 11.88 -24.92 0.98
C SER A 183 11.32 -24.13 2.15
N PHE A 184 11.82 -22.92 2.40
CA PHE A 184 11.27 -22.02 3.40
C PHE A 184 9.88 -21.53 2.98
N ALA A 185 9.72 -21.01 1.77
CA ALA A 185 8.42 -20.59 1.25
C ALA A 185 7.38 -21.74 1.30
N ALA A 186 7.78 -22.95 0.91
CA ALA A 186 6.91 -24.12 0.98
C ALA A 186 6.50 -24.45 2.43
N SER A 187 7.37 -24.28 3.42
CA SER A 187 7.08 -24.57 4.84
C SER A 187 6.05 -23.61 5.43
N LEU A 188 5.97 -22.38 4.92
CA LEU A 188 5.01 -21.38 5.35
C LEU A 188 3.58 -21.71 4.88
N GLY A 189 3.43 -22.45 3.76
CA GLY A 189 2.14 -22.89 3.25
C GLY A 189 1.30 -21.81 2.58
N LEU A 190 1.90 -20.68 2.20
CA LEU A 190 1.25 -19.65 1.41
C LEU A 190 1.08 -20.13 -0.04
N ASN A 191 -0.13 -20.09 -0.57
CA ASN A 191 -0.40 -20.35 -1.99
C ASN A 191 -0.59 -19.02 -2.73
N MET A 192 0.37 -18.63 -3.55
CA MET A 192 0.35 -17.34 -4.24
C MET A 192 -0.81 -17.20 -5.24
N ASP A 193 -1.41 -18.29 -5.69
CA ASP A 193 -2.59 -18.27 -6.58
C ASP A 193 -3.90 -17.96 -5.82
N ASP A 194 -3.86 -17.82 -4.50
CA ASP A 194 -5.00 -17.42 -3.68
C ASP A 194 -5.12 -15.90 -3.52
N TYR A 195 -4.11 -15.13 -3.95
CA TYR A 195 -4.09 -13.69 -3.87
C TYR A 195 -4.39 -13.06 -5.23
N VAL A 196 -5.35 -12.15 -5.25
CA VAL A 196 -5.85 -11.53 -6.48
C VAL A 196 -5.87 -10.02 -6.36
N GLU A 197 -5.57 -9.33 -7.46
CA GLU A 197 -5.66 -7.88 -7.54
C GLU A 197 -7.01 -7.45 -8.09
N ILE A 198 -7.60 -6.44 -7.45
CA ILE A 198 -8.90 -5.85 -7.77
C ILE A 198 -8.70 -4.38 -8.04
N THR A 199 -9.40 -3.86 -9.03
CA THR A 199 -9.47 -2.42 -9.33
C THR A 199 -10.92 -2.02 -9.67
N SER A 200 -11.16 -0.70 -9.83
CA SER A 200 -12.50 -0.19 -10.11
C SER A 200 -12.45 1.01 -11.04
N PHE A 201 -12.42 0.77 -12.35
CA PHE A 201 -12.43 1.82 -13.37
C PHE A 201 -13.40 1.52 -14.50
N SER A 202 -14.22 2.50 -14.89
CA SER A 202 -15.33 2.31 -15.84
C SER A 202 -14.93 2.38 -17.32
N HIS A 203 -13.68 2.71 -17.64
CA HIS A 203 -13.18 2.63 -19.01
C HIS A 203 -12.90 1.19 -19.48
N HIS A 204 -12.95 0.23 -18.57
CA HIS A 204 -12.90 -1.20 -18.86
C HIS A 204 -14.20 -1.90 -18.39
N PRO A 205 -14.56 -3.04 -18.99
CA PRO A 205 -15.72 -3.81 -18.54
C PRO A 205 -15.56 -4.29 -17.09
N PHE A 206 -16.64 -4.21 -16.32
CA PHE A 206 -16.66 -4.78 -14.98
C PHE A 206 -16.79 -6.31 -15.00
N TYR A 207 -16.30 -6.94 -13.94
CA TYR A 207 -16.24 -8.39 -13.71
C TYR A 207 -15.38 -9.16 -14.70
N GLU A 208 -14.42 -8.48 -15.31
CA GLU A 208 -13.40 -9.07 -16.17
C GLU A 208 -11.99 -8.78 -15.65
N GLN A 209 -11.02 -9.54 -16.12
CA GLN A 209 -9.62 -9.24 -15.91
C GLN A 209 -9.13 -8.25 -16.97
N ILE A 210 -8.54 -7.16 -16.50
CA ILE A 210 -7.97 -6.10 -17.35
C ILE A 210 -6.50 -5.88 -17.01
N ILE A 211 -5.77 -5.24 -17.88
CA ILE A 211 -4.44 -4.71 -17.60
C ILE A 211 -4.64 -3.25 -17.22
N LEU A 212 -4.30 -2.90 -15.98
CA LEU A 212 -4.44 -1.54 -15.49
C LEU A 212 -3.30 -0.67 -16.04
N GLU A 213 -3.64 0.48 -16.63
CA GLU A 213 -2.74 1.39 -17.32
C GLU A 213 -2.04 2.35 -16.35
N VAL A 214 -1.26 1.82 -15.43
CA VAL A 214 -0.38 2.61 -14.55
C VAL A 214 1.09 2.26 -14.81
N PRO A 215 2.02 3.22 -14.66
CA PRO A 215 3.43 3.01 -14.98
C PRO A 215 4.11 1.88 -14.21
N ASP A 216 3.66 1.61 -12.98
CA ASP A 216 4.22 0.60 -12.11
C ASP A 216 3.66 -0.80 -12.37
N ASN A 217 2.60 -0.91 -13.21
CA ASN A 217 2.17 -2.18 -13.83
C ASN A 217 3.02 -2.52 -15.07
N TRP A 218 4.33 -2.48 -14.90
CA TRP A 218 5.33 -2.59 -15.97
C TRP A 218 5.36 -3.97 -16.66
N ASP A 219 4.94 -5.03 -15.99
CA ASP A 219 4.87 -6.40 -16.49
C ASP A 219 3.46 -6.84 -16.89
N PHE A 220 2.51 -5.88 -16.96
CA PHE A 220 1.15 -6.06 -17.43
C PHE A 220 0.35 -7.08 -16.61
N GLY A 221 0.51 -7.03 -15.28
CA GLY A 221 -0.29 -7.79 -14.34
C GLY A 221 -1.78 -7.51 -14.51
N LYS A 222 -2.59 -8.54 -14.32
CA LYS A 222 -4.04 -8.45 -14.50
C LYS A 222 -4.75 -8.19 -13.20
N HIS A 223 -5.69 -7.25 -13.24
CA HIS A 223 -6.60 -6.92 -12.15
C HIS A 223 -8.02 -7.33 -12.51
N TYR A 224 -8.76 -7.85 -11.55
CA TYR A 224 -10.20 -7.98 -11.69
C TYR A 224 -10.85 -6.60 -11.50
N ASN A 225 -11.57 -6.15 -12.53
CA ASN A 225 -12.25 -4.85 -12.49
C ASN A 225 -13.67 -5.02 -11.96
N VAL A 226 -14.05 -4.26 -10.92
CA VAL A 226 -15.38 -4.31 -10.30
C VAL A 226 -15.95 -2.90 -10.13
N PRO A 227 -17.28 -2.74 -9.99
CA PRO A 227 -17.85 -1.45 -9.57
C PRO A 227 -17.28 -0.99 -8.22
N LEU A 228 -17.26 0.32 -7.99
CA LEU A 228 -16.71 0.94 -6.77
C LEU A 228 -17.32 0.35 -5.50
N ASP A 229 -18.63 0.19 -5.45
CA ASP A 229 -19.31 -0.37 -4.28
C ASP A 229 -18.92 -1.83 -4.02
N ASP A 230 -18.70 -2.64 -5.07
CA ASP A 230 -18.21 -4.01 -4.94
C ASP A 230 -16.76 -4.02 -4.42
N MET A 231 -15.89 -3.10 -4.86
CA MET A 231 -14.53 -2.96 -4.33
C MET A 231 -14.54 -2.61 -2.83
N MET A 232 -15.37 -1.66 -2.42
CA MET A 232 -15.52 -1.32 -1.00
C MET A 232 -16.07 -2.48 -0.18
N ALA A 233 -17.05 -3.22 -0.71
CA ALA A 233 -17.59 -4.42 -0.06
C ALA A 233 -16.54 -5.54 0.08
N ILE A 234 -15.60 -5.65 -0.86
CA ILE A 234 -14.48 -6.59 -0.77
C ILE A 234 -13.56 -6.20 0.39
N ILE A 235 -13.18 -4.91 0.52
CA ILE A 235 -12.32 -4.42 1.61
C ILE A 235 -13.00 -4.68 2.97
N ASP A 236 -14.24 -4.27 3.12
CA ASP A 236 -15.01 -4.43 4.36
C ASP A 236 -15.11 -5.91 4.76
N ASN A 237 -15.51 -6.77 3.81
CA ASN A 237 -15.65 -8.20 4.08
C ASN A 237 -14.30 -8.88 4.40
N ALA A 238 -13.20 -8.41 3.81
CA ALA A 238 -11.87 -8.91 4.13
C ALA A 238 -11.56 -8.63 5.61
N ILE A 239 -11.69 -7.40 6.06
CA ILE A 239 -11.40 -7.01 7.44
C ILE A 239 -12.33 -7.74 8.42
N GLU A 240 -13.62 -7.81 8.15
CA GLU A 240 -14.60 -8.49 9.00
C GLU A 240 -14.29 -9.98 9.18
N LYS A 241 -13.80 -10.65 8.13
CA LYS A 241 -13.45 -12.08 8.14
C LYS A 241 -12.04 -12.39 8.66
N GLY A 242 -11.31 -11.40 9.15
CA GLY A 242 -9.99 -11.59 9.73
C GLY A 242 -8.85 -11.56 8.71
N TYR A 243 -9.10 -11.15 7.47
CA TYR A 243 -8.09 -10.86 6.45
C TYR A 243 -7.68 -9.39 6.51
N THR A 244 -6.57 -9.08 5.86
CA THR A 244 -6.09 -7.72 5.64
C THR A 244 -6.10 -7.41 4.14
N VAL A 245 -5.69 -6.20 3.75
CA VAL A 245 -5.72 -5.76 2.34
C VAL A 245 -4.43 -5.01 2.03
N ALA A 246 -3.68 -5.44 1.01
CA ALA A 246 -2.64 -4.57 0.46
C ALA A 246 -3.31 -3.54 -0.46
N TRP A 247 -3.12 -2.28 -0.14
CA TRP A 247 -3.75 -1.14 -0.81
C TRP A 247 -2.71 -0.40 -1.65
N ASP A 248 -3.09 -0.06 -2.85
CA ASP A 248 -2.34 0.76 -3.79
C ASP A 248 -3.16 2.00 -4.14
N GLY A 249 -2.55 3.18 -4.08
CA GLY A 249 -3.25 4.42 -4.35
C GLY A 249 -2.40 5.67 -4.32
N ASP A 250 -3.10 6.79 -4.33
CA ASP A 250 -2.53 8.13 -4.35
C ASP A 250 -2.48 8.72 -2.93
N ILE A 251 -1.30 9.14 -2.51
CA ILE A 251 -1.06 9.83 -1.24
C ILE A 251 -0.46 11.23 -1.43
N SER A 252 -0.35 11.71 -2.66
CA SER A 252 0.21 13.02 -2.99
C SER A 252 -0.69 14.19 -2.57
N GLU A 253 -1.87 13.92 -2.03
CA GLU A 253 -2.86 14.88 -1.63
C GLU A 253 -2.44 15.76 -0.45
N PRO A 254 -2.77 17.06 -0.46
CA PRO A 254 -2.55 17.92 0.70
C PRO A 254 -3.30 17.47 1.97
N SER A 255 -4.30 16.62 1.81
CA SER A 255 -5.13 16.05 2.87
C SER A 255 -4.66 14.69 3.38
N TYR A 256 -3.58 14.13 2.84
CA TYR A 256 -2.88 12.99 3.39
C TYR A 256 -1.87 13.48 4.45
N ASP A 257 -2.11 13.21 5.72
CA ASP A 257 -1.25 13.65 6.82
C ASP A 257 -0.88 12.52 7.78
N PHE A 258 0.02 11.68 7.33
CA PHE A 258 0.57 10.58 8.14
C PHE A 258 1.28 11.06 9.40
N ASN A 259 2.06 12.14 9.30
CA ASN A 259 3.02 12.50 10.34
C ASN A 259 2.44 13.29 11.52
N LYS A 260 1.37 14.07 11.32
CA LYS A 260 0.87 15.00 12.35
C LYS A 260 -0.47 14.58 12.91
N ASN A 261 -1.44 14.37 12.02
CA ASN A 261 -2.81 14.08 12.41
C ASN A 261 -3.17 12.61 12.22
N SER A 262 -2.29 11.82 11.56
CA SER A 262 -2.48 10.39 11.28
C SER A 262 -3.82 10.11 10.58
N ILE A 263 -4.13 10.91 9.56
CA ILE A 263 -5.41 10.90 8.85
C ILE A 263 -5.21 11.17 7.36
N ALA A 264 -6.08 10.60 6.54
CA ALA A 264 -6.23 10.97 5.13
C ALA A 264 -7.71 11.14 4.80
N LEU A 265 -8.07 12.27 4.16
CA LEU A 265 -9.43 12.68 3.89
C LEU A 265 -9.61 13.09 2.43
N ASN A 266 -10.74 12.74 1.82
CA ASN A 266 -11.09 13.24 0.50
C ASN A 266 -11.73 14.63 0.61
N CYS A 267 -10.92 15.67 0.56
CA CYS A 267 -11.38 17.05 0.69
C CYS A 267 -10.77 17.95 -0.39
N LYS A 268 -11.22 19.20 -0.45
CA LYS A 268 -10.71 20.16 -1.45
C LYS A 268 -9.21 20.38 -1.26
N ASP A 269 -8.46 20.51 -2.34
CA ASP A 269 -7.00 20.75 -2.36
C ASP A 269 -6.59 22.06 -1.66
N THR A 270 -7.53 22.97 -1.45
CA THR A 270 -7.31 24.18 -0.65
C THR A 270 -7.15 23.90 0.84
N ILE A 271 -7.62 22.73 1.32
CA ILE A 271 -7.46 22.29 2.71
C ILE A 271 -6.02 21.79 2.88
N LYS A 272 -5.29 22.38 3.81
CA LYS A 272 -3.90 22.02 4.11
C LYS A 272 -3.81 21.18 5.38
N ASN A 273 -2.76 20.37 5.51
CA ASN A 273 -2.51 19.50 6.66
C ASN A 273 -2.72 20.15 8.03
N ARG A 274 -2.38 21.46 8.17
CA ARG A 274 -2.60 22.18 9.43
C ARG A 274 -4.08 22.33 9.82
N GLU A 275 -4.99 22.24 8.85
CA GLU A 275 -6.44 22.36 9.04
C GLU A 275 -7.09 21.02 9.38
N LEU A 276 -6.41 19.89 9.07
CA LEU A 276 -6.90 18.54 9.31
C LEU A 276 -6.98 18.15 10.79
N LYS A 277 -6.36 18.94 11.68
CA LYS A 277 -6.55 18.78 13.13
C LYS A 277 -7.99 19.08 13.59
N ASN A 278 -8.77 19.78 12.75
CA ASN A 278 -10.19 20.03 12.94
C ASN A 278 -10.97 19.23 11.90
N ARG A 279 -12.21 18.90 12.22
CA ARG A 279 -13.08 18.21 11.29
C ARG A 279 -13.33 19.04 10.03
N VAL A 280 -13.10 18.43 8.87
CA VAL A 280 -13.36 19.04 7.56
C VAL A 280 -14.44 18.26 6.82
N LYS A 281 -15.19 18.98 5.97
CA LYS A 281 -16.20 18.33 5.13
C LYS A 281 -15.53 17.65 3.95
N GLU A 282 -15.76 16.36 3.82
CA GLU A 282 -15.28 15.58 2.70
C GLU A 282 -16.15 15.76 1.45
N LEU A 283 -15.56 15.52 0.30
CA LEU A 283 -16.24 15.46 -0.99
C LEU A 283 -16.87 14.08 -1.17
N PRO A 284 -18.10 14.00 -1.70
CA PRO A 284 -18.69 12.72 -2.07
C PRO A 284 -17.92 12.10 -3.24
N VAL A 285 -17.87 10.78 -3.27
CA VAL A 285 -17.18 10.02 -4.33
C VAL A 285 -18.19 9.12 -5.03
N THR A 286 -18.19 9.17 -6.36
CA THR A 286 -18.95 8.28 -7.23
C THR A 286 -18.00 7.53 -8.18
N GLN A 287 -18.51 6.51 -8.87
CA GLN A 287 -17.73 5.82 -9.91
C GLN A 287 -17.24 6.80 -10.98
N GLU A 288 -18.09 7.75 -11.37
CA GLU A 288 -17.78 8.74 -12.41
C GLU A 288 -16.73 9.76 -11.95
N SER A 289 -16.83 10.29 -10.71
CA SER A 289 -15.82 11.21 -10.19
C SER A 289 -14.46 10.54 -10.06
N ARG A 290 -14.43 9.29 -9.55
CA ARG A 290 -13.22 8.49 -9.47
C ARG A 290 -12.59 8.25 -10.84
N GLN A 291 -13.40 7.90 -11.86
CA GLN A 291 -12.94 7.72 -13.22
C GLN A 291 -12.34 9.01 -13.81
N ALA A 292 -13.04 10.13 -13.62
CA ALA A 292 -12.56 11.43 -14.09
C ALA A 292 -11.22 11.83 -13.47
N ASP A 293 -11.05 11.58 -12.17
CA ASP A 293 -9.79 11.89 -11.45
C ASP A 293 -8.62 11.01 -11.90
N PHE A 294 -8.87 9.76 -12.28
CA PHE A 294 -7.87 8.89 -12.88
C PHE A 294 -7.48 9.34 -14.29
N GLU A 295 -8.46 9.67 -15.15
CA GLU A 295 -8.22 10.06 -16.55
C GLU A 295 -7.56 11.45 -16.68
N ASN A 296 -7.79 12.34 -15.73
CA ASN A 296 -7.18 13.67 -15.72
C ASN A 296 -5.89 13.75 -14.89
N PHE A 297 -5.41 12.60 -14.35
CA PHE A 297 -4.21 12.47 -13.54
C PHE A 297 -4.25 13.22 -12.19
N THR A 298 -5.44 13.52 -11.68
CA THR A 298 -5.63 14.01 -10.31
C THR A 298 -5.42 12.88 -9.30
N THR A 299 -5.73 11.65 -9.68
CA THR A 299 -5.40 10.44 -8.91
C THR A 299 -4.34 9.65 -9.68
N VAL A 300 -3.19 9.41 -9.04
CA VAL A 300 -2.05 8.70 -9.60
C VAL A 300 -1.66 7.48 -8.73
N ASP A 301 -0.94 6.55 -9.33
CA ASP A 301 -0.29 5.44 -8.65
C ASP A 301 1.04 5.94 -8.07
N ASP A 302 1.14 6.07 -6.75
CA ASP A 302 2.36 6.58 -6.11
C ASP A 302 2.77 5.87 -4.80
N HIS A 303 1.86 5.14 -4.13
CA HIS A 303 2.22 4.48 -2.88
C HIS A 303 1.35 3.27 -2.53
N LEU A 304 2.01 2.24 -1.98
CA LEU A 304 1.30 1.09 -1.43
C LEU A 304 1.40 1.05 0.10
N GLU A 305 0.30 0.68 0.72
CA GLU A 305 0.14 0.54 2.17
C GLU A 305 -0.68 -0.71 2.53
N HIS A 306 -0.81 -0.98 3.83
CA HIS A 306 -1.46 -2.19 4.32
C HIS A 306 -2.65 -1.84 5.21
N ILE A 307 -3.88 -2.06 4.75
CA ILE A 307 -5.10 -1.88 5.54
C ILE A 307 -5.28 -3.08 6.47
N THR A 308 -5.29 -2.83 7.78
CA THR A 308 -5.40 -3.86 8.82
C THR A 308 -6.71 -3.84 9.57
N GLY A 309 -7.48 -2.74 9.50
CA GLY A 309 -8.67 -2.62 10.32
C GLY A 309 -9.64 -1.54 9.87
N ILE A 310 -10.71 -1.43 10.65
CA ILE A 310 -11.77 -0.43 10.51
C ILE A 310 -11.92 0.30 11.85
N ALA A 311 -12.00 1.61 11.79
CA ALA A 311 -12.32 2.49 12.91
C ALA A 311 -13.51 3.39 12.55
N LYS A 312 -14.07 4.03 13.55
CA LYS A 312 -15.06 5.10 13.39
C LYS A 312 -14.63 6.33 14.18
N ASP A 313 -14.89 7.50 13.64
CA ASP A 313 -14.73 8.73 14.39
C ASP A 313 -15.90 8.93 15.39
N GLN A 314 -15.85 10.00 16.18
CA GLN A 314 -16.86 10.33 17.19
C GLN A 314 -18.27 10.61 16.63
N GLU A 315 -18.41 10.78 15.30
CA GLU A 315 -19.70 10.94 14.62
C GLU A 315 -20.13 9.65 13.88
N GLY A 316 -19.35 8.58 14.03
CA GLY A 316 -19.64 7.27 13.43
C GLY A 316 -19.22 7.15 11.96
N VAL A 317 -18.47 8.13 11.40
CA VAL A 317 -17.89 8.01 10.06
C VAL A 317 -16.83 6.94 10.04
N LYS A 318 -16.86 6.10 9.01
CA LYS A 318 -15.94 4.96 8.83
C LYS A 318 -14.59 5.39 8.30
N TYR A 319 -13.54 4.78 8.88
CA TYR A 319 -12.15 4.89 8.45
C TYR A 319 -11.51 3.52 8.38
N TYR A 320 -10.46 3.39 7.58
CA TYR A 320 -9.61 2.21 7.51
C TYR A 320 -8.30 2.47 8.26
N ILE A 321 -7.96 1.57 9.19
CA ILE A 321 -6.68 1.58 9.91
C ILE A 321 -5.63 1.05 8.94
N THR A 322 -4.64 1.88 8.64
CA THR A 322 -3.66 1.61 7.60
C THR A 322 -2.25 1.70 8.14
N LYS A 323 -1.47 0.65 7.93
CA LYS A 323 -0.06 0.52 8.28
C LYS A 323 0.80 1.00 7.11
N ASN A 324 1.66 1.99 7.38
CA ASN A 324 2.61 2.51 6.41
C ASN A 324 4.00 1.85 6.59
N SER A 325 4.88 2.05 5.63
CA SER A 325 6.26 1.56 5.59
C SER A 325 7.32 2.64 5.80
N TRP A 326 7.02 3.66 6.61
CA TRP A 326 7.91 4.79 6.91
C TRP A 326 8.41 4.80 8.36
N GLY A 327 8.52 3.60 8.97
CA GLY A 327 8.80 3.46 10.40
C GLY A 327 7.66 3.99 11.25
N LEU A 328 7.91 4.21 12.52
CA LEU A 328 6.88 4.67 13.46
C LEU A 328 6.36 6.08 13.17
N GLY A 329 7.03 6.85 12.31
CA GLY A 329 6.64 8.22 12.01
C GLY A 329 6.68 9.14 13.22
N ARG A 330 6.18 10.38 13.08
CA ARG A 330 6.07 11.33 14.19
C ARG A 330 4.90 11.03 15.14
N ASN A 331 3.94 10.23 14.68
CA ASN A 331 2.82 9.79 15.50
C ASN A 331 3.19 8.65 16.47
N GLY A 332 4.38 8.05 16.32
CA GLY A 332 4.91 7.00 17.18
C GLY A 332 4.32 5.61 16.95
N THR A 333 3.42 5.45 15.96
CA THR A 333 2.72 4.18 15.70
C THR A 333 3.03 3.57 14.33
N GLY A 334 3.32 4.39 13.34
CA GLY A 334 3.44 3.97 11.94
C GLY A 334 2.10 3.67 11.25
N TYR A 335 0.99 3.99 11.90
CA TYR A 335 -0.38 3.82 11.40
C TYR A 335 -1.09 5.14 11.23
N HIS A 336 -2.08 5.18 10.35
CA HIS A 336 -3.00 6.30 10.19
C HIS A 336 -4.40 5.80 9.80
N ASN A 337 -5.37 6.70 9.76
CA ASN A 337 -6.75 6.40 9.42
C ASN A 337 -7.13 7.06 8.10
N MET A 338 -7.42 6.29 7.07
CA MET A 338 -7.95 6.76 5.80
C MET A 338 -9.48 6.75 5.85
N SER A 339 -10.13 7.88 5.56
CA SER A 339 -11.58 7.91 5.48
C SER A 339 -12.10 7.00 4.37
N GLU A 340 -13.34 6.52 4.51
CA GLU A 340 -13.98 5.73 3.44
C GLU A 340 -14.01 6.48 2.10
N ASN A 341 -14.25 7.81 2.13
CA ASN A 341 -14.22 8.62 0.93
C ASN A 341 -12.82 8.76 0.32
N TYR A 342 -11.78 8.81 1.17
CA TYR A 342 -10.40 8.80 0.68
C TYR A 342 -10.08 7.50 -0.06
N VAL A 343 -10.40 6.38 0.56
CA VAL A 343 -10.18 5.05 -0.06
C VAL A 343 -11.01 4.91 -1.35
N LYS A 344 -12.27 5.35 -1.37
CA LYS A 344 -13.08 5.39 -2.60
C LYS A 344 -12.45 6.22 -3.71
N ALA A 345 -11.93 7.40 -3.38
CA ALA A 345 -11.39 8.32 -4.37
C ALA A 345 -10.02 7.88 -4.89
N LYS A 346 -9.13 7.48 -3.98
CA LYS A 346 -7.68 7.41 -4.22
C LYS A 346 -7.12 6.00 -4.42
N THR A 347 -7.92 4.94 -4.28
CA THR A 347 -7.45 3.58 -4.55
C THR A 347 -7.18 3.37 -6.04
N ILE A 348 -6.00 2.95 -6.40
CA ILE A 348 -5.66 2.46 -7.75
C ILE A 348 -6.01 0.99 -7.85
N GLY A 349 -5.56 0.19 -6.88
CA GLY A 349 -5.85 -1.22 -6.79
C GLY A 349 -5.74 -1.76 -5.37
N ILE A 350 -6.17 -2.98 -5.17
CA ILE A 350 -5.99 -3.71 -3.91
C ILE A 350 -5.60 -5.15 -4.20
N MET A 351 -4.79 -5.76 -3.32
CA MET A 351 -4.61 -7.20 -3.30
C MET A 351 -5.33 -7.79 -2.09
N VAL A 352 -6.08 -8.85 -2.31
CA VAL A 352 -6.82 -9.58 -1.29
C VAL A 352 -6.67 -11.09 -1.47
N HIS A 353 -6.88 -11.84 -0.39
CA HIS A 353 -7.04 -13.29 -0.49
C HIS A 353 -8.42 -13.61 -1.10
N LYS A 354 -8.50 -14.47 -2.10
CA LYS A 354 -9.75 -14.78 -2.85
C LYS A 354 -10.93 -15.20 -1.96
N ASN A 355 -10.68 -15.85 -0.81
CA ASN A 355 -11.72 -16.26 0.12
C ASN A 355 -12.28 -15.09 0.96
N SER A 356 -11.64 -13.93 0.93
CA SER A 356 -12.15 -12.72 1.56
C SER A 356 -13.18 -11.98 0.69
N ILE A 357 -13.30 -12.33 -0.58
CA ILE A 357 -14.25 -11.72 -1.51
C ILE A 357 -15.67 -12.22 -1.19
N PRO A 358 -16.70 -11.34 -1.10
CA PRO A 358 -18.08 -11.74 -0.96
C PRO A 358 -18.50 -12.77 -2.02
N LYS A 359 -19.29 -13.78 -1.63
CA LYS A 359 -19.61 -14.92 -2.51
C LYS A 359 -20.24 -14.50 -3.84
N GLU A 360 -21.13 -13.52 -3.81
CA GLU A 360 -21.82 -13.00 -4.99
C GLU A 360 -20.85 -12.33 -5.96
N ILE A 361 -19.91 -11.53 -5.44
CA ILE A 361 -18.90 -10.86 -6.25
C ILE A 361 -17.91 -11.90 -6.82
N ARG A 362 -17.46 -12.84 -5.97
CA ARG A 362 -16.58 -13.93 -6.39
C ARG A 362 -17.18 -14.78 -7.52
N ALA A 363 -18.48 -15.03 -7.46
CA ALA A 363 -19.21 -15.76 -8.50
C ALA A 363 -19.24 -14.98 -9.83
N LYS A 364 -19.49 -13.65 -9.79
CA LYS A 364 -19.44 -12.78 -10.98
C LYS A 364 -18.03 -12.75 -11.60
N LEU A 365 -16.98 -12.73 -10.77
CA LEU A 365 -15.59 -12.78 -11.20
C LEU A 365 -15.10 -14.16 -11.66
N LYS A 366 -15.91 -15.20 -11.48
CA LYS A 366 -15.57 -16.61 -11.79
C LYS A 366 -14.31 -17.10 -11.05
N ILE A 367 -14.02 -16.54 -9.88
CA ILE A 367 -12.91 -16.94 -9.02
C ILE A 367 -13.33 -18.20 -8.24
N LYS A 368 -12.52 -19.28 -8.37
CA LYS A 368 -12.72 -20.56 -7.71
C LYS A 368 -12.12 -20.63 -6.31
#